data_52043376db581f39539c0c331492dcae
#
_entry.id   52043376db581f39539c0c331492dcae
#
_cell.length_a   1.000
_cell.length_b   1.000
_cell.length_c   1.000
_cell.angle_alpha   90.00
_cell.angle_beta   90.00
_cell.angle_gamma   90.00
#
_symmetry.space_group_name_H-M   'P 1'
#
loop_
_entity.id
_entity.type
_entity.pdbx_description
1 polymer ?
#
loop_
_entity_poly.entity_id
_entity_poly.type
_entity_poly.pdbx_seq_one_letter_code
_entity_poly.pdbx_strand_id
1 'polypeptide(L)'
;PKMSVYAASKWAVIGWSDSMRIELHERGKDVHVTTVAPYYINTGMFDGVQSPIFPILKPEPTARKILRAIERNQDFCGIPWSFHFIRFMQGIMPTKMFDFVFGTIFGIFHAMDHFTGRKTKQTDSKCA
;
A
#
# COMPACT_ATOMS: atom_id res chain seq x y z
N PRO A 1 -6.12 10.65 6.33
CA PRO A 1 -5.91 11.28 7.63
C PRO A 1 -5.49 10.27 8.70
N LYS A 2 -4.88 10.73 9.80
CA LYS A 2 -4.44 9.94 10.98
C LYS A 2 -3.31 8.93 10.74
N MET A 3 -2.67 8.90 9.56
CA MET A 3 -1.61 7.95 9.21
C MET A 3 -0.38 8.62 8.55
N SER A 4 -0.09 9.88 8.87
CA SER A 4 0.99 10.63 8.21
C SER A 4 2.37 9.97 8.35
N VAL A 5 2.73 9.55 9.57
CA VAL A 5 4.02 8.88 9.82
C VAL A 5 4.10 7.53 9.11
N TYR A 6 3.03 6.76 9.13
CA TYR A 6 2.95 5.49 8.40
C TYR A 6 3.09 5.72 6.88
N ALA A 7 2.36 6.68 6.32
CA ALA A 7 2.46 7.03 4.91
C ALA A 7 3.87 7.48 4.54
N ALA A 8 4.49 8.34 5.34
CA ALA A 8 5.86 8.78 5.14
C ALA A 8 6.85 7.60 5.09
N SER A 9 6.74 6.65 6.04
CA SER A 9 7.59 5.46 6.06
C SER A 9 7.42 4.58 4.81
N LYS A 10 6.18 4.44 4.31
CA LYS A 10 5.92 3.64 3.10
C LYS A 10 6.41 4.33 1.83
N TRP A 11 6.28 5.65 1.73
CA TRP A 11 6.85 6.42 0.62
C TRP A 11 8.38 6.39 0.62
N ALA A 12 9.01 6.43 1.80
CA ALA A 12 10.46 6.25 1.92
C ALA A 12 10.95 4.91 1.34
N VAL A 13 10.22 3.82 1.60
CA VAL A 13 10.53 2.50 1.03
C VAL A 13 10.42 2.52 -0.50
N ILE A 14 9.40 3.16 -1.07
CA ILE A 14 9.23 3.26 -2.52
C ILE A 14 10.41 4.01 -3.15
N GLY A 15 10.75 5.20 -2.64
CA GLY A 15 11.86 5.99 -3.16
C GLY A 15 13.22 5.28 -3.02
N TRP A 16 13.44 4.61 -1.89
CA TRP A 16 14.65 3.81 -1.67
C TRP A 16 14.75 2.63 -2.64
N SER A 17 13.64 1.93 -2.87
CA SER A 17 13.61 0.80 -3.82
C SER A 17 13.88 1.24 -5.25
N ASP A 18 13.34 2.39 -5.67
CA ASP A 18 13.59 2.95 -7.01
C ASP A 18 15.06 3.33 -7.18
N SER A 19 15.68 3.98 -6.18
CA SER A 19 17.11 4.31 -6.20
C SER A 19 17.98 3.06 -6.26
N MET A 20 17.69 2.06 -5.43
CA MET A 20 18.43 0.80 -5.41
C MET A 20 18.33 0.05 -6.75
N ARG A 21 17.16 0.04 -7.36
CA ARG A 21 16.97 -0.58 -8.68
C ARG A 21 17.86 0.05 -9.74
N ILE A 22 17.92 1.37 -9.76
CA ILE A 22 18.77 2.12 -10.72
C ILE A 22 20.26 1.84 -10.45
N GLU A 23 20.69 1.92 -9.19
CA GLU A 23 22.08 1.67 -8.82
C GLU A 23 22.57 0.24 -9.18
N LEU A 24 21.70 -0.76 -8.96
CA LEU A 24 22.03 -2.15 -9.32
C LEU A 24 22.12 -2.34 -10.84
N HIS A 25 21.23 -1.69 -11.58
CA HIS A 25 21.26 -1.71 -13.04
C HIS A 25 22.53 -1.05 -13.60
N GLU A 26 22.91 0.13 -13.09
CA GLU A 26 24.13 0.83 -13.52
C GLU A 26 25.41 0.04 -13.22
N ARG A 27 25.41 -0.72 -12.13
CA ARG A 27 26.55 -1.60 -11.79
C ARG A 27 26.58 -2.92 -12.56
N GLY A 28 25.68 -3.11 -13.51
CA GLY A 28 25.60 -4.34 -14.32
C GLY A 28 25.29 -5.59 -13.49
N LYS A 29 24.59 -5.45 -12.38
CA LYS A 29 24.20 -6.60 -11.54
C LYS A 29 22.92 -7.21 -12.08
N ASP A 30 22.93 -8.52 -12.22
CA ASP A 30 21.73 -9.31 -12.58
C ASP A 30 20.87 -9.55 -11.34
N VAL A 31 20.38 -8.43 -10.78
CA VAL A 31 19.51 -8.41 -9.59
C VAL A 31 18.32 -7.52 -9.87
N HIS A 32 17.12 -8.07 -9.74
CA HIS A 32 15.87 -7.34 -9.91
C HIS A 32 15.27 -6.91 -8.58
N VAL A 33 14.78 -5.68 -8.54
CA VAL A 33 14.09 -5.11 -7.38
C VAL A 33 12.63 -4.93 -7.72
N THR A 34 11.75 -5.68 -7.07
CA THR A 34 10.29 -5.57 -7.22
C THR A 34 9.69 -4.84 -6.04
N THR A 35 9.20 -3.63 -6.26
CA THR A 35 8.47 -2.88 -5.23
C THR A 35 7.01 -3.29 -5.22
N VAL A 36 6.51 -3.76 -4.06
CA VAL A 36 5.13 -4.22 -3.90
C VAL A 36 4.33 -3.22 -3.08
N ALA A 37 3.26 -2.69 -3.67
CA ALA A 37 2.35 -1.75 -3.02
C ALA A 37 0.90 -2.28 -3.01
N PRO A 38 0.56 -3.19 -2.07
CA PRO A 38 -0.79 -3.70 -1.94
C PRO A 38 -1.70 -2.71 -1.23
N TYR A 39 -2.97 -2.69 -1.60
CA TYR A 39 -4.02 -2.06 -0.82
C TYR A 39 -4.27 -2.83 0.48
N TYR A 40 -5.27 -2.43 1.27
CA TYR A 40 -5.59 -3.11 2.52
C TYR A 40 -5.86 -4.60 2.31
N ILE A 41 -5.11 -5.45 3.04
CA ILE A 41 -5.25 -6.90 3.02
C ILE A 41 -5.94 -7.33 4.31
N ASN A 42 -6.90 -8.24 4.20
CA ASN A 42 -7.63 -8.79 5.34
C ASN A 42 -6.72 -9.76 6.15
N THR A 43 -5.85 -9.19 6.97
CA THR A 43 -4.97 -9.91 7.89
C THR A 43 -5.24 -9.58 9.35
N GLY A 44 -6.34 -8.85 9.64
CA GLY A 44 -6.66 -8.32 10.95
C GLY A 44 -5.87 -7.06 11.35
N MET A 45 -4.88 -6.66 10.56
CA MET A 45 -4.07 -5.46 10.85
C MET A 45 -4.87 -4.16 10.66
N PHE A 46 -5.80 -4.17 9.73
CA PHE A 46 -6.63 -3.01 9.34
C PHE A 46 -8.11 -3.23 9.67
N ASP A 47 -8.40 -3.86 10.81
CA ASP A 47 -9.77 -4.05 11.26
C ASP A 47 -10.45 -2.68 11.52
N GLY A 48 -11.68 -2.54 11.03
CA GLY A 48 -12.45 -1.29 11.09
C GLY A 48 -12.17 -0.28 9.99
N VAL A 49 -11.26 -0.56 9.06
CA VAL A 49 -11.06 0.31 7.89
C VAL A 49 -12.24 0.20 6.94
N GLN A 50 -12.82 1.34 6.61
CA GLN A 50 -13.83 1.43 5.56
C GLN A 50 -13.17 1.78 4.24
N SER A 51 -13.40 0.95 3.23
CA SER A 51 -12.86 1.14 1.89
C SER A 51 -13.99 1.39 0.91
N PRO A 52 -14.31 2.67 0.60
CA PRO A 52 -15.42 3.00 -0.29
C PRO A 52 -15.12 2.69 -1.76
N ILE A 53 -13.85 2.67 -2.16
CA ILE A 53 -13.47 2.55 -3.58
C ILE A 53 -13.08 1.12 -3.95
N PHE A 54 -12.32 0.43 -3.10
CA PHE A 54 -11.77 -0.88 -3.40
C PHE A 54 -12.13 -1.91 -2.33
N PRO A 55 -12.47 -3.15 -2.73
CA PRO A 55 -12.66 -4.21 -1.76
C PRO A 55 -11.35 -4.53 -1.04
N ILE A 56 -11.46 -4.88 0.25
CA ILE A 56 -10.32 -5.37 1.04
C ILE A 56 -9.81 -6.66 0.39
N LEU A 57 -8.51 -6.73 0.16
CA LEU A 57 -7.87 -7.83 -0.56
C LEU A 57 -7.81 -9.09 0.30
N LYS A 58 -8.03 -10.24 -0.32
CA LYS A 58 -7.79 -11.54 0.33
C LYS A 58 -6.30 -11.86 0.31
N PRO A 59 -5.72 -12.43 1.41
CA PRO A 59 -4.28 -12.67 1.51
C PRO A 59 -3.75 -13.61 0.41
N GLU A 60 -4.40 -14.74 0.20
CA GLU A 60 -3.92 -15.78 -0.72
C GLU A 60 -3.86 -15.32 -2.20
N PRO A 61 -4.92 -14.78 -2.83
CA PRO A 61 -4.81 -14.28 -4.20
C PRO A 61 -3.81 -13.13 -4.35
N THR A 62 -3.63 -12.32 -3.29
CA THR A 62 -2.67 -11.23 -3.28
C THR A 62 -1.25 -11.77 -3.29
N ALA A 63 -0.94 -12.76 -2.45
CA ALA A 63 0.35 -13.43 -2.41
C ALA A 63 0.71 -14.07 -3.77
N ARG A 64 -0.24 -14.73 -4.41
CA ARG A 64 -0.03 -15.31 -5.76
C ARG A 64 0.28 -14.24 -6.83
N LYS A 65 -0.34 -13.05 -6.75
CA LYS A 65 -0.04 -11.95 -7.65
C LYS A 65 1.36 -11.39 -7.43
N ILE A 66 1.77 -11.28 -6.16
CA ILE A 66 3.11 -10.82 -5.78
C ILE A 66 4.17 -11.78 -6.33
N LEU A 67 4.01 -13.09 -6.12
CA LEU A 67 4.94 -14.10 -6.64
C LEU A 67 5.08 -14.01 -8.16
N ARG A 68 3.97 -13.91 -8.88
CA ARG A 68 4.00 -13.72 -10.33
C ARG A 68 4.70 -12.44 -10.77
N ALA A 69 4.58 -11.36 -10.00
CA ALA A 69 5.26 -10.10 -10.30
C ALA A 69 6.78 -10.26 -10.14
N ILE A 70 7.23 -10.97 -9.11
CA ILE A 70 8.63 -11.30 -8.86
C ILE A 70 9.18 -12.21 -9.97
N GLU A 71 8.46 -13.29 -10.30
CA GLU A 71 8.83 -14.22 -11.38
C GLU A 71 8.96 -13.53 -12.76
N ARG A 72 8.22 -12.45 -12.97
CA ARG A 72 8.25 -11.65 -14.19
C ARG A 72 9.20 -10.46 -14.16
N ASN A 73 9.98 -10.32 -13.11
CA ASN A 73 10.90 -9.19 -12.89
C ASN A 73 10.23 -7.83 -13.05
N GLN A 74 8.99 -7.69 -12.52
CA GLN A 74 8.29 -6.41 -12.57
C GLN A 74 8.90 -5.43 -11.57
N ASP A 75 9.24 -4.24 -12.01
CA ASP A 75 9.81 -3.19 -11.15
C ASP A 75 8.82 -2.73 -10.07
N PHE A 76 7.52 -2.65 -10.41
CA PHE A 76 6.49 -2.20 -9.50
C PHE A 76 5.20 -3.01 -9.62
N CYS A 77 4.70 -3.51 -8.50
CA CYS A 77 3.46 -4.29 -8.40
C CYS A 77 2.45 -3.59 -7.50
N GLY A 78 1.56 -2.77 -8.09
CA GLY A 78 0.41 -2.17 -7.40
C GLY A 78 -0.80 -3.10 -7.43
N ILE A 79 -1.40 -3.38 -6.29
CA ILE A 79 -2.59 -4.24 -6.18
C ILE A 79 -3.69 -3.50 -5.41
N PRO A 80 -4.89 -3.30 -5.99
CA PRO A 80 -5.38 -3.68 -7.31
C PRO A 80 -4.78 -2.85 -8.46
N TRP A 81 -4.99 -3.26 -9.71
CA TRP A 81 -4.47 -2.56 -10.89
C TRP A 81 -4.88 -1.08 -10.96
N SER A 82 -6.06 -0.74 -10.49
CA SER A 82 -6.57 0.64 -10.40
C SER A 82 -5.69 1.58 -9.55
N PHE A 83 -4.79 1.05 -8.72
CA PHE A 83 -3.78 1.84 -8.01
C PHE A 83 -2.87 2.62 -8.98
N HIS A 84 -2.52 2.03 -10.13
CA HIS A 84 -1.72 2.70 -11.17
C HIS A 84 -2.47 3.89 -11.76
N PHE A 85 -3.79 3.78 -11.95
CA PHE A 85 -4.63 4.87 -12.44
C PHE A 85 -4.70 6.02 -11.44
N ILE A 86 -4.88 5.74 -10.16
CA ILE A 86 -4.91 6.77 -9.11
C ILE A 86 -3.58 7.50 -9.06
N ARG A 87 -2.47 6.78 -9.12
CA ARG A 87 -1.13 7.35 -9.09
C ARG A 87 -0.85 8.22 -10.32
N PHE A 88 -1.31 7.80 -11.49
CA PHE A 88 -1.25 8.58 -12.71
C PHE A 88 -2.06 9.88 -12.59
N MET A 89 -3.28 9.80 -12.09
CA MET A 89 -4.13 10.97 -11.84
C MET A 89 -3.49 11.93 -10.83
N GLN A 90 -2.88 11.41 -9.77
CA GLN A 90 -2.17 12.21 -8.77
C GLN A 90 -0.97 12.97 -9.37
N GLY A 91 -0.31 12.41 -10.39
CA GLY A 91 0.81 13.06 -11.08
C GLY A 91 0.39 14.20 -12.03
N ILE A 92 -0.83 14.13 -12.59
CA ILE A 92 -1.32 15.09 -13.58
C ILE A 92 -2.21 16.18 -12.95
N MET A 93 -3.03 15.81 -11.96
CA MET A 93 -3.98 16.73 -11.35
C MET A 93 -3.31 17.65 -10.33
N PRO A 94 -3.67 18.94 -10.29
CA PRO A 94 -3.30 19.82 -9.17
C PRO A 94 -3.81 19.23 -7.84
N THR A 95 -3.00 19.32 -6.79
CA THR A 95 -3.28 18.69 -5.48
C THR A 95 -4.68 18.99 -4.96
N LYS A 96 -5.11 20.26 -5.02
CA LYS A 96 -6.45 20.67 -4.56
C LYS A 96 -7.60 19.97 -5.30
N MET A 97 -7.43 19.76 -6.61
CA MET A 97 -8.43 19.08 -7.44
C MET A 97 -8.45 17.59 -7.14
N PHE A 98 -7.27 16.97 -6.98
CA PHE A 98 -7.15 15.58 -6.58
C PHE A 98 -7.80 15.33 -5.20
N ASP A 99 -7.50 16.17 -4.20
CA ASP A 99 -8.07 16.07 -2.86
C ASP A 99 -9.59 16.24 -2.87
N PHE A 100 -10.12 17.14 -3.68
CA PHE A 100 -11.57 17.32 -3.81
C PHE A 100 -12.24 16.07 -4.41
N VAL A 101 -11.71 15.54 -5.50
CA VAL A 101 -12.26 14.37 -6.18
C VAL A 101 -12.14 13.13 -5.32
N PHE A 102 -10.93 12.77 -4.90
CA PHE A 102 -10.70 11.52 -4.17
C PHE A 102 -10.99 11.62 -2.68
N GLY A 103 -10.77 12.79 -2.08
CA GLY A 103 -11.03 13.01 -0.66
C GLY A 103 -12.50 13.16 -0.35
N THR A 104 -13.19 14.07 -1.07
CA THR A 104 -14.57 14.45 -0.78
C THR A 104 -15.57 13.56 -1.51
N ILE A 105 -15.45 13.42 -2.85
CA ILE A 105 -16.42 12.65 -3.65
C ILE A 105 -16.34 11.16 -3.34
N PHE A 106 -15.13 10.60 -3.30
CA PHE A 106 -14.90 9.18 -3.01
C PHE A 106 -14.74 8.87 -1.52
N GLY A 107 -14.81 9.86 -0.62
CA GLY A 107 -14.86 9.65 0.82
C GLY A 107 -13.58 9.07 1.45
N ILE A 108 -12.42 9.18 0.81
CA ILE A 108 -11.15 8.63 1.32
C ILE A 108 -10.77 9.27 2.67
N PHE A 109 -11.18 10.52 2.92
CA PHE A 109 -10.88 11.20 4.18
C PHE A 109 -11.49 10.52 5.41
N HIS A 110 -12.57 9.77 5.23
CA HIS A 110 -13.30 9.06 6.30
C HIS A 110 -12.91 7.57 6.42
N ALA A 111 -12.02 7.07 5.57
CA ALA A 111 -11.66 5.66 5.54
C ALA A 111 -11.11 5.11 6.87
N MET A 112 -10.54 5.98 7.72
CA MET A 112 -9.93 5.64 9.01
C MET A 112 -10.77 6.03 10.22
N ASP A 113 -12.01 6.50 10.06
CA ASP A 113 -12.81 6.98 11.21
C ASP A 113 -13.20 5.86 12.17
N HIS A 114 -13.37 4.65 11.68
CA HIS A 114 -13.69 3.45 12.47
C HIS A 114 -12.50 2.48 12.64
N PHE A 115 -11.28 2.96 12.37
CA PHE A 115 -10.08 2.13 12.50
C PHE A 115 -9.83 1.72 13.96
N THR A 116 -9.88 0.43 14.23
CA THR A 116 -9.64 -0.15 15.57
C THR A 116 -8.28 -0.82 15.68
N GLY A 117 -7.65 -1.12 14.53
CA GLY A 117 -6.37 -1.83 14.49
C GLY A 117 -6.46 -3.28 14.94
N ARG A 118 -5.32 -3.93 15.06
CA ARG A 118 -5.22 -5.31 15.51
C ARG A 118 -5.54 -5.39 17.00
N LYS A 119 -6.58 -6.10 17.38
CA LYS A 119 -6.84 -6.44 18.78
C LYS A 119 -5.72 -7.38 19.26
N THR A 120 -4.78 -6.85 20.04
CA THR A 120 -3.79 -7.65 20.73
C THR A 120 -4.55 -8.47 21.78
N LYS A 121 -4.55 -9.79 21.66
CA LYS A 121 -4.95 -10.65 22.79
C LYS A 121 -3.93 -10.37 23.89
N GLN A 122 -4.35 -9.66 24.92
CA GLN A 122 -3.61 -9.64 26.20
C GLN A 122 -3.55 -11.10 26.68
N THR A 123 -2.38 -11.69 26.53
CA THR A 123 -2.08 -12.92 27.24
C THR A 123 -1.91 -12.51 28.69
N ASP A 124 -2.96 -12.68 29.49
CA ASP A 124 -2.86 -12.59 30.94
C ASP A 124 -1.81 -13.61 31.39
N SER A 125 -0.55 -13.21 31.46
CA SER A 125 0.45 -13.93 32.23
C SER A 125 0.15 -13.68 33.71
N LYS A 126 -0.80 -14.44 34.26
CA LYS A 126 -0.83 -14.67 35.68
C LYS A 126 0.47 -15.40 36.03
N CYS A 127 1.50 -14.65 36.42
CA CYS A 127 2.56 -15.20 37.23
C CYS A 127 1.96 -15.50 38.61
N ALA A 128 1.79 -16.78 38.88
CA ALA A 128 1.64 -17.34 40.21
C ALA A 128 3.03 -17.47 40.84
#